data_7fba06bdde6aabf3fb75fdf23369b7ed
#
_entry.id   7fba06bdde6aabf3fb75fdf23369b7ed
#
_cell.length_a   1.000
_cell.length_b   1.000
_cell.length_c   1.000
_cell.angle_alpha   90.00
_cell.angle_beta   90.00
_cell.angle_gamma   90.00
#
_symmetry.space_group_name_H-M   'P 1'
#
loop_
_entity.id
_entity.type
_entity.pdbx_description
1 polymer ?
#
loop_
_entity_poly.entity_id
_entity_poly.type
_entity_poly.pdbx_seq_one_letter_code
_entity_poly.pdbx_strand_id
1 'polypeptide(L)'
;MDDGQRGIAALDERIPFLLAQLGSYVGDDFQHRLAPIGVEPRTYGVLAALATDDGQSQRQLSERLGIHRNAMVTAVDNLERQGLAKRLPHPDDRRAVAVTLTPKARRLLPTLDKQASALEDQIVAPLSSRERDTLRHLLQRVAAGADLIPGVHPQLA
;
A
#
# COMPACT_ATOMS: atom_id res chain seq x y z
N MET A 1 6.22 -40.52 11.33
CA MET A 1 4.86 -39.97 11.36
C MET A 1 4.66 -39.20 10.07
N ASP A 2 3.77 -39.71 9.28
CA ASP A 2 3.41 -39.14 7.97
C ASP A 2 2.80 -37.77 8.25
N ASP A 3 3.53 -36.71 7.95
CA ASP A 3 3.00 -35.34 7.99
C ASP A 3 2.10 -35.19 6.74
N GLY A 4 0.89 -35.78 6.91
CA GLY A 4 -0.08 -35.95 5.85
C GLY A 4 -0.19 -34.68 5.02
N GLN A 5 0.17 -34.82 3.78
CA GLN A 5 0.23 -33.87 2.68
C GLN A 5 -0.92 -32.84 2.76
N ARG A 6 -0.67 -31.78 3.55
CA ARG A 6 -1.57 -30.62 3.62
C ARG A 6 -1.37 -29.83 2.35
N GLY A 7 -2.43 -29.67 1.57
CA GLY A 7 -2.41 -28.90 0.33
C GLY A 7 -2.87 -29.72 -0.87
N ILE A 8 -3.13 -29.03 -1.94
CA ILE A 8 -3.63 -29.59 -3.21
C ILE A 8 -2.57 -29.27 -4.29
N ALA A 9 -1.79 -30.28 -4.69
CA ALA A 9 -0.72 -30.16 -5.67
C ALA A 9 -1.18 -29.48 -6.97
N ALA A 10 -2.37 -29.82 -7.47
CA ALA A 10 -2.92 -29.20 -8.68
C ALA A 10 -3.17 -27.69 -8.56
N LEU A 11 -3.32 -27.16 -7.34
CA LEU A 11 -3.43 -25.71 -7.10
C LEU A 11 -2.06 -25.06 -6.98
N ASP A 12 -1.09 -25.76 -6.37
CA ASP A 12 0.28 -25.26 -6.22
C ASP A 12 1.00 -25.03 -7.56
N GLU A 13 0.56 -25.71 -8.61
CA GLU A 13 1.05 -25.50 -9.98
C GLU A 13 0.38 -24.32 -10.71
N ARG A 14 -0.59 -23.63 -10.09
CA ARG A 14 -1.38 -22.57 -10.73
C ARG A 14 -0.90 -21.19 -10.31
N ILE A 15 -0.35 -20.43 -11.26
CA ILE A 15 0.09 -19.05 -11.02
C ILE A 15 -1.00 -18.18 -10.36
N PRO A 16 -2.28 -18.17 -10.81
CA PRO A 16 -3.31 -17.37 -10.16
C PRO A 16 -3.54 -17.74 -8.70
N PHE A 17 -3.44 -19.02 -8.36
CA PHE A 17 -3.58 -19.51 -6.99
C PHE A 17 -2.42 -19.03 -6.12
N LEU A 18 -1.19 -19.17 -6.59
CA LEU A 18 0.01 -18.70 -5.90
C LEU A 18 -0.02 -17.20 -5.65
N LEU A 19 -0.45 -16.43 -6.65
CA LEU A 19 -0.61 -14.96 -6.50
C LEU A 19 -1.68 -14.61 -5.46
N ALA A 20 -2.81 -15.29 -5.45
CA ALA A 20 -3.88 -15.07 -4.47
C ALA A 20 -3.44 -15.46 -3.05
N GLN A 21 -2.78 -16.60 -2.91
CA GLN A 21 -2.25 -17.09 -1.64
C GLN A 21 -1.21 -16.14 -1.04
N LEU A 22 -0.23 -15.75 -1.85
CA LEU A 22 0.80 -14.78 -1.43
C LEU A 22 0.21 -13.40 -1.17
N GLY A 23 -0.73 -12.95 -2.00
CA GLY A 23 -1.40 -11.66 -1.82
C GLY A 23 -2.14 -11.57 -0.49
N SER A 24 -2.88 -12.63 -0.11
CA SER A 24 -3.54 -12.72 1.20
C SER A 24 -2.53 -12.66 2.34
N TYR A 25 -1.49 -13.49 2.29
CA TYR A 25 -0.44 -13.52 3.30
C TYR A 25 0.26 -12.17 3.48
N VAL A 26 0.66 -11.54 2.37
CA VAL A 26 1.31 -10.21 2.37
C VAL A 26 0.39 -9.14 2.95
N GLY A 27 -0.89 -9.14 2.56
CA GLY A 27 -1.89 -8.19 3.05
C GLY A 27 -2.09 -8.29 4.56
N ASP A 28 -2.24 -9.51 5.08
CA ASP A 28 -2.43 -9.77 6.50
C ASP A 28 -1.18 -9.38 7.32
N ASP A 29 0.01 -9.75 6.86
CA ASP A 29 1.26 -9.42 7.57
C ASP A 29 1.52 -7.89 7.54
N PHE A 30 1.24 -7.22 6.43
CA PHE A 30 1.37 -5.77 6.36
C PHE A 30 0.41 -5.06 7.32
N GLN A 31 -0.83 -5.51 7.39
CA GLN A 31 -1.81 -4.97 8.35
C GLN A 31 -1.33 -5.18 9.81
N HIS A 32 -0.82 -6.36 10.14
CA HIS A 32 -0.30 -6.66 11.47
C HIS A 32 0.92 -5.78 11.83
N ARG A 33 1.79 -5.49 10.89
CA ARG A 33 2.96 -4.62 11.10
C ARG A 33 2.58 -3.16 11.33
N LEU A 34 1.52 -2.68 10.66
CA LEU A 34 1.04 -1.31 10.79
C LEU A 34 0.15 -1.10 12.01
N ALA A 35 -0.54 -2.14 12.50
CA ALA A 35 -1.48 -2.04 13.61
C ALA A 35 -0.91 -1.42 14.90
N PRO A 36 0.30 -1.79 15.38
CA PRO A 36 0.90 -1.16 16.56
C PRO A 36 1.21 0.34 16.39
N ILE A 37 1.33 0.78 15.13
CA ILE A 37 1.59 2.18 14.77
C ILE A 37 0.28 2.97 14.66
N GLY A 38 -0.87 2.27 14.61
CA GLY A 38 -2.19 2.86 14.43
C GLY A 38 -2.47 3.31 13.00
N VAL A 39 -1.77 2.76 12.03
CA VAL A 39 -1.93 3.06 10.59
C VAL A 39 -2.53 1.85 9.89
N GLU A 40 -3.55 2.07 9.07
CA GLU A 40 -4.12 1.05 8.18
C GLU A 40 -3.45 1.08 6.80
N PRO A 41 -3.46 -0.02 6.03
CA PRO A 41 -2.86 -0.06 4.69
C PRO A 41 -3.34 1.05 3.74
N ARG A 42 -4.64 1.37 3.75
CA ARG A 42 -5.20 2.48 2.95
C ARG A 42 -4.62 3.83 3.37
N THR A 43 -4.56 4.08 4.66
CA THR A 43 -4.01 5.32 5.24
C THR A 43 -2.51 5.44 4.95
N TYR A 44 -1.78 4.32 5.00
CA TYR A 44 -0.38 4.26 4.56
C TYR A 44 -0.23 4.69 3.10
N GLY A 45 -1.11 4.23 2.20
CA GLY A 45 -1.09 4.63 0.79
C GLY A 45 -1.24 6.14 0.61
N VAL A 46 -2.13 6.78 1.38
CA VAL A 46 -2.31 8.25 1.36
C VAL A 46 -1.07 8.96 1.89
N LEU A 47 -0.49 8.48 2.99
CA LEU A 47 0.76 9.05 3.55
C LEU A 47 1.92 8.93 2.56
N ALA A 48 2.06 7.79 1.89
CA ALA A 48 3.09 7.57 0.87
C ALA A 48 2.91 8.50 -0.35
N ALA A 49 1.66 8.69 -0.79
CA ALA A 49 1.36 9.62 -1.89
C ALA A 49 1.72 11.06 -1.52
N LEU A 50 1.36 11.51 -0.32
CA LEU A 50 1.70 12.85 0.19
C LEU A 50 3.20 13.01 0.47
N ALA A 51 3.90 11.95 0.86
CA ALA A 51 5.36 11.99 1.02
C ALA A 51 6.09 12.25 -0.30
N THR A 52 5.51 11.79 -1.41
CA THR A 52 6.07 12.01 -2.75
C THR A 52 5.72 13.40 -3.28
N ASP A 53 4.50 13.85 -3.03
CA ASP A 53 3.96 15.12 -3.51
C ASP A 53 2.93 15.62 -2.51
N ASP A 54 3.33 16.53 -1.64
CA ASP A 54 2.53 17.06 -0.54
C ASP A 54 1.57 18.16 -1.03
N GLY A 55 0.49 18.37 -0.28
CA GLY A 55 -0.45 19.45 -0.58
C GLY A 55 -1.44 19.14 -1.70
N GLN A 56 -1.64 17.86 -2.03
CA GLN A 56 -2.64 17.44 -3.00
C GLN A 56 -4.06 17.63 -2.46
N SER A 57 -5.01 17.96 -3.34
CA SER A 57 -6.43 17.93 -3.00
C SER A 57 -6.91 16.48 -2.80
N GLN A 58 -8.00 16.30 -2.05
CA GLN A 58 -8.61 14.98 -1.90
C GLN A 58 -9.04 14.36 -3.24
N ARG A 59 -9.42 15.20 -4.20
CA ARG A 59 -9.73 14.75 -5.56
C ARG A 59 -8.48 14.17 -6.25
N GLN A 60 -7.36 14.88 -6.22
CA GLN A 60 -6.09 14.42 -6.80
C GLN A 60 -5.63 13.11 -6.14
N LEU A 61 -5.72 13.02 -4.80
CA LEU A 61 -5.40 11.79 -4.07
C LEU A 61 -6.32 10.63 -4.47
N SER A 62 -7.64 10.88 -4.62
CA SER A 62 -8.60 9.87 -5.08
C SER A 62 -8.27 9.35 -6.46
N GLU A 63 -8.00 10.25 -7.41
CA GLU A 63 -7.64 9.89 -8.78
C GLU A 63 -6.31 9.14 -8.85
N ARG A 64 -5.31 9.58 -8.09
CA ARG A 64 -3.97 8.98 -8.06
C ARG A 64 -3.95 7.59 -7.46
N LEU A 65 -4.71 7.36 -6.39
CA LEU A 65 -4.73 6.11 -5.64
C LEU A 65 -5.88 5.17 -6.06
N GLY A 66 -6.74 5.61 -6.99
CA GLY A 66 -7.92 4.85 -7.39
C GLY A 66 -8.94 4.66 -6.25
N ILE A 67 -8.87 5.47 -5.19
CA ILE A 67 -9.75 5.38 -4.02
C ILE A 67 -11.02 6.18 -4.28
N HIS A 68 -12.18 5.58 -4.03
CA HIS A 68 -13.46 6.28 -4.14
C HIS A 68 -13.50 7.53 -3.24
N ARG A 69 -14.13 8.62 -3.73
CA ARG A 69 -14.16 9.92 -3.04
C ARG A 69 -14.56 9.83 -1.56
N ASN A 70 -15.61 9.07 -1.23
CA ASN A 70 -16.07 8.94 0.14
C ASN A 70 -15.07 8.20 1.04
N ALA A 71 -14.41 7.17 0.49
CA ALA A 71 -13.35 6.44 1.21
C ALA A 71 -12.11 7.32 1.42
N MET A 72 -11.80 8.21 0.48
CA MET A 72 -10.71 9.19 0.63
C MET A 72 -11.03 10.21 1.74
N VAL A 73 -12.26 10.73 1.79
CA VAL A 73 -12.69 11.60 2.90
C VAL A 73 -12.46 10.93 4.24
N THR A 74 -12.93 9.68 4.39
CA THR A 74 -12.76 8.91 5.63
C THR A 74 -11.28 8.69 5.96
N ALA A 75 -10.44 8.37 4.98
CA ALA A 75 -9.01 8.19 5.18
C ALA A 75 -8.32 9.48 5.67
N VAL A 76 -8.65 10.62 5.04
CA VAL A 76 -8.10 11.92 5.44
C VAL A 76 -8.61 12.34 6.81
N ASP A 77 -9.89 12.11 7.14
CA ASP A 77 -10.45 12.37 8.48
C ASP A 77 -9.73 11.55 9.57
N ASN A 78 -9.41 10.29 9.27
CA ASN A 78 -8.62 9.44 10.16
C ASN A 78 -7.21 10.01 10.37
N LEU A 79 -6.54 10.44 9.30
CA LEU A 79 -5.22 11.06 9.38
C LEU A 79 -5.24 12.37 10.20
N GLU A 80 -6.26 13.21 10.03
CA GLU A 80 -6.42 14.43 10.82
C GLU A 80 -6.63 14.13 12.30
N ARG A 81 -7.52 13.17 12.63
CA ARG A 81 -7.74 12.75 14.02
C ARG A 81 -6.47 12.22 14.69
N GLN A 82 -5.62 11.56 13.94
CA GLN A 82 -4.31 11.08 14.42
C GLN A 82 -3.24 12.18 14.44
N GLY A 83 -3.54 13.38 13.93
CA GLY A 83 -2.60 14.48 13.80
C GLY A 83 -1.49 14.22 12.76
N LEU A 84 -1.78 13.40 11.75
CA LEU A 84 -0.84 13.03 10.68
C LEU A 84 -1.01 13.86 9.42
N ALA A 85 -2.22 14.39 9.18
CA ALA A 85 -2.50 15.32 8.10
C ALA A 85 -3.25 16.55 8.59
N LYS A 86 -3.27 17.58 7.75
CA LYS A 86 -4.06 18.79 7.90
C LYS A 86 -4.68 19.18 6.57
N ARG A 87 -5.90 19.70 6.62
CA ARG A 87 -6.53 20.36 5.49
C ARG A 87 -6.23 21.86 5.53
N LEU A 88 -5.60 22.36 4.49
CA LEU A 88 -5.27 23.78 4.31
C LEU A 88 -5.91 24.30 3.02
N PRO A 89 -6.15 25.63 2.85
CA PRO A 89 -6.55 26.19 1.58
C PRO A 89 -5.54 25.80 0.48
N HIS A 90 -6.06 25.36 -0.68
CA HIS A 90 -5.19 24.99 -1.80
C HIS A 90 -4.57 26.27 -2.40
N PRO A 91 -3.24 26.30 -2.67
CA PRO A 91 -2.57 27.53 -3.14
C PRO A 91 -3.08 28.01 -4.49
N ASP A 92 -3.46 27.08 -5.38
CA ASP A 92 -3.83 27.37 -6.78
C ASP A 92 -5.34 27.32 -7.04
N ASP A 93 -6.14 26.87 -6.08
CA ASP A 93 -7.60 26.78 -6.20
C ASP A 93 -8.29 27.14 -4.88
N ARG A 94 -8.88 28.31 -4.84
CA ARG A 94 -9.61 28.83 -3.65
C ARG A 94 -10.83 27.98 -3.23
N ARG A 95 -11.30 27.09 -4.10
CA ARG A 95 -12.42 26.19 -3.83
C ARG A 95 -11.98 24.82 -3.36
N ALA A 96 -10.69 24.50 -3.50
CA ALA A 96 -10.11 23.24 -3.11
C ALA A 96 -9.39 23.34 -1.76
N VAL A 97 -9.29 22.21 -1.10
CA VAL A 97 -8.55 22.02 0.13
C VAL A 97 -7.36 21.12 -0.17
N ALA A 98 -6.17 21.57 0.22
CA ALA A 98 -4.94 20.79 0.14
C ALA A 98 -4.78 19.94 1.42
N VAL A 99 -4.49 18.66 1.24
CA VAL A 99 -4.12 17.76 2.33
C VAL A 99 -2.59 17.78 2.46
N THR A 100 -2.10 18.12 3.64
CA THR A 100 -0.66 18.25 3.89
C THR A 100 -0.23 17.39 5.06
N LEU A 101 0.99 16.87 4.98
CA LEU A 101 1.62 16.13 6.07
C LEU A 101 1.99 17.05 7.25
N THR A 102 1.71 16.60 8.45
CA THR A 102 2.20 17.26 9.66
C THR A 102 3.66 16.89 9.96
N PRO A 103 4.37 17.65 10.82
CA PRO A 103 5.68 17.25 11.31
C PRO A 103 5.68 15.88 12.01
N LYS A 104 4.55 15.52 12.67
CA LYS A 104 4.38 14.19 13.27
C LYS A 104 4.40 13.10 12.21
N ALA A 105 3.64 13.27 11.10
CA ALA A 105 3.62 12.33 9.99
C ALA A 105 5.01 12.17 9.37
N ARG A 106 5.72 13.28 9.13
CA ARG A 106 7.06 13.25 8.54
C ARG A 106 8.07 12.47 9.41
N ARG A 107 7.95 12.56 10.74
CA ARG A 107 8.76 11.74 11.66
C ARG A 107 8.36 10.27 11.66
N LEU A 108 7.11 9.97 11.34
CA LEU A 108 6.58 8.61 11.29
C LEU A 108 6.94 7.85 10.00
N LEU A 109 7.07 8.57 8.88
CA LEU A 109 7.34 7.98 7.56
C LEU A 109 8.53 7.00 7.56
N PRO A 110 9.70 7.29 8.16
CA PRO A 110 10.81 6.34 8.20
C PRO A 110 10.46 5.02 8.92
N THR A 111 9.61 5.08 9.95
CA THR A 111 9.15 3.87 10.65
C THR A 111 8.23 3.04 9.77
N LEU A 112 7.32 3.68 9.04
CA LEU A 112 6.43 3.01 8.08
C LEU A 112 7.22 2.37 6.94
N ASP A 113 8.19 3.09 6.39
CA ASP A 113 9.08 2.60 5.33
C ASP A 113 9.90 1.38 5.80
N LYS A 114 10.40 1.42 7.03
CA LYS A 114 11.08 0.28 7.66
C LYS A 114 10.18 -0.95 7.75
N GLN A 115 8.89 -0.80 8.08
CA GLN A 115 7.96 -1.93 8.13
C GLN A 115 7.69 -2.51 6.74
N ALA A 116 7.51 -1.65 5.74
CA ALA A 116 7.33 -2.08 4.36
C ALA A 116 8.58 -2.82 3.83
N SER A 117 9.77 -2.27 4.08
CA SER A 117 11.05 -2.90 3.69
C SER A 117 11.28 -4.23 4.40
N ALA A 118 10.95 -4.33 5.68
CA ALA A 118 11.08 -5.57 6.45
C ALA A 118 10.12 -6.66 5.92
N LEU A 119 8.92 -6.28 5.51
CA LEU A 119 7.98 -7.22 4.87
C LEU A 119 8.54 -7.68 3.51
N GLU A 120 9.03 -6.76 2.67
CA GLU A 120 9.66 -7.12 1.39
C GLU A 120 10.79 -8.11 1.60
N ASP A 121 11.73 -7.82 2.50
CA ASP A 121 12.86 -8.70 2.80
C ASP A 121 12.43 -10.08 3.28
N GLN A 122 11.37 -10.16 4.09
CA GLN A 122 10.81 -11.43 4.57
C GLN A 122 10.23 -12.26 3.43
N ILE A 123 9.42 -11.63 2.57
CA ILE A 123 8.73 -12.32 1.46
C ILE A 123 9.73 -12.85 0.44
N VAL A 124 10.76 -12.08 0.12
CA VAL A 124 11.75 -12.47 -0.88
C VAL A 124 13.04 -13.06 -0.31
N ALA A 125 13.05 -13.40 1.00
CA ALA A 125 14.21 -14.00 1.67
C ALA A 125 14.78 -15.23 0.95
N PRO A 126 13.96 -16.14 0.38
CA PRO A 126 14.45 -17.30 -0.34
C PRO A 126 15.14 -16.98 -1.67
N LEU A 127 15.05 -15.75 -2.17
CA LEU A 127 15.50 -15.35 -3.49
C LEU A 127 16.83 -14.60 -3.44
N SER A 128 17.70 -14.89 -4.40
CA SER A 128 18.89 -14.07 -4.69
C SER A 128 18.48 -12.69 -5.24
N SER A 129 19.38 -11.71 -5.20
CA SER A 129 19.11 -10.36 -5.73
C SER A 129 18.64 -10.39 -7.19
N ARG A 130 19.25 -11.23 -8.03
CA ARG A 130 18.86 -11.38 -9.43
C ARG A 130 17.45 -11.95 -9.58
N GLU A 131 17.08 -12.92 -8.78
CA GLU A 131 15.73 -13.51 -8.78
C GLU A 131 14.69 -12.51 -8.29
N ARG A 132 15.01 -11.69 -7.28
CA ARG A 132 14.14 -10.59 -6.80
C ARG A 132 13.84 -9.59 -7.91
N ASP A 133 14.87 -9.16 -8.65
CA ASP A 133 14.68 -8.23 -9.77
C ASP A 133 13.87 -8.86 -10.90
N THR A 134 14.12 -10.14 -11.19
CA THR A 134 13.35 -10.91 -12.18
C THR A 134 11.89 -11.02 -11.76
N LEU A 135 11.61 -11.39 -10.51
CA LEU A 135 10.26 -11.51 -9.96
C LEU A 135 9.51 -10.18 -10.05
N ARG A 136 10.14 -9.08 -9.60
CA ARG A 136 9.56 -7.74 -9.68
C ARG A 136 9.17 -7.39 -11.12
N HIS A 137 10.07 -7.60 -12.06
CA HIS A 137 9.81 -7.32 -13.46
C HIS A 137 8.68 -8.18 -14.04
N LEU A 138 8.64 -9.47 -13.71
CA LEU A 138 7.59 -10.37 -14.18
C LEU A 138 6.22 -9.99 -13.59
N LEU A 139 6.14 -9.67 -12.31
CA LEU A 139 4.92 -9.21 -11.67
C LEU A 139 4.41 -7.89 -12.27
N GLN A 140 5.30 -6.94 -12.55
CA GLN A 140 4.94 -5.68 -13.22
C GLN A 140 4.39 -5.92 -14.63
N ARG A 141 4.97 -6.85 -15.38
CA ARG A 141 4.46 -7.23 -16.72
C ARG A 141 3.09 -7.89 -16.65
N VAL A 142 2.88 -8.80 -15.69
CA VAL A 142 1.57 -9.44 -15.47
C VAL A 142 0.53 -8.41 -15.06
N ALA A 143 0.86 -7.50 -14.15
CA ALA A 143 -0.03 -6.43 -13.72
C ALA A 143 -0.42 -5.50 -14.89
N ALA A 144 0.55 -5.12 -15.73
CA ALA A 144 0.29 -4.31 -16.92
C ALA A 144 -0.61 -5.03 -17.94
N GLY A 145 -0.44 -6.36 -18.10
CA GLY A 145 -1.31 -7.17 -18.96
C GLY A 145 -2.75 -7.33 -18.44
N ALA A 146 -2.96 -7.05 -17.15
CA ALA A 146 -4.27 -7.01 -16.51
C ALA A 146 -4.84 -5.57 -16.36
N ASP A 147 -4.25 -4.60 -17.05
CA ASP A 147 -4.63 -3.19 -17.01
C ASP A 147 -4.62 -2.57 -15.59
N LEU A 148 -3.80 -3.12 -14.68
CA LEU A 148 -3.63 -2.57 -13.35
C LEU A 148 -2.75 -1.31 -13.38
N ILE A 149 -3.17 -0.31 -12.63
CA ILE A 149 -2.43 0.96 -12.51
C ILE A 149 -1.21 0.73 -11.61
N PRO A 150 0.01 1.08 -12.06
CA PRO A 150 1.21 0.94 -11.24
C PRO A 150 1.11 1.64 -9.89
N GLY A 151 1.41 0.91 -8.80
CA GLY A 151 1.37 1.45 -7.45
C GLY A 151 -0.02 1.66 -6.85
N VAL A 152 -1.08 1.22 -7.53
CA VAL A 152 -2.47 1.27 -7.06
C VAL A 152 -2.98 -0.11 -6.72
N HIS A 153 -3.43 -0.30 -5.48
CA HIS A 153 -3.98 -1.56 -5.02
C HIS A 153 -5.50 -1.57 -5.19
N PRO A 154 -6.08 -2.45 -6.03
CA PRO A 154 -7.49 -2.39 -6.40
C PRO A 154 -8.47 -2.59 -5.22
N GLN A 155 -8.06 -3.28 -4.16
CA GLN A 155 -8.90 -3.47 -2.95
C GLN A 155 -8.81 -2.31 -1.95
N LEU A 156 -7.90 -1.37 -2.15
CA LEU A 156 -7.82 -0.14 -1.35
C LEU A 156 -8.54 1.03 -2.02
N ALA A 157 -9.05 0.80 -3.23
CA ALA A 157 -9.81 1.75 -4.01
C ALA A 157 -11.23 1.96 -3.47
#